data_6901af03fe8afb7105f0d405e9bd345c
#
_entry.id   6901af03fe8afb7105f0d405e9bd345c
#
_cell.length_a   1.000
_cell.length_b   1.000
_cell.length_c   1.000
_cell.angle_alpha   90.00
_cell.angle_beta   90.00
_cell.angle_gamma   90.00
#
_symmetry.space_group_name_H-M   'P 1'
#
loop_
_entity.id
_entity.type
_entity.pdbx_description
1 polymer ?
#
loop_
_entity_poly.entity_id
_entity_poly.type
_entity_poly.pdbx_seq_one_letter_code
_entity_poly.pdbx_strand_id
1 'polypeptide(L)'
;MGTMIQQYNLKEEDFRGERFAHIPGQLKGNNDLLCLTRPDVIQDIHRKYLEAGADIIETNTFSSTTVSMADYHVEEYVREMNLAAVKLARDLADEYTAQNPDKPRFVAGSVGPTNKTCSMSPDVNNPAYRALSYDELAASYQQQMEAMLEGGVDAILIETIFDTLNAKAAIFAAEQAMKMTGIEVPIMLSVTVSDIGGRTLSGQTLDAFLASVQHANIFSVGLNCSFGARQLKPFLEQLASRAPYYISAYPNAGLPNSLGKYDQTPADMAHEVREYIEEGLINIIGGCCGTTDAYIAEYPALVEGAKPHVPASAPDCMWLSGLELLEVKPEINFVNVGERCNVAGSRKFLRLINEKKYDEALSIARQQVEDGALVVDVNMDDGLLDAKTEMTIFLNLIMSEPEIARVPIMIDSSKWEVIEAGLKCLQGKSIVNSISLKEGEEAFLEHARIIRQYGAAAVVMAFDEKGQAD
;
A
#
# COMPACT_ATOMS: atom_id res chain seq x y z
N MET A 1 -3.44 -15.86 10.30
CA MET A 1 -3.42 -17.12 9.54
C MET A 1 -2.11 -17.89 9.73
N GLY A 2 -0.95 -17.37 9.38
CA GLY A 2 0.34 -18.09 9.43
C GLY A 2 0.70 -18.70 10.80
N THR A 3 0.50 -17.95 11.90
CA THR A 3 0.74 -18.46 13.26
C THR A 3 -0.13 -19.68 13.57
N MET A 4 -1.38 -19.69 13.12
CA MET A 4 -2.28 -20.83 13.32
C MET A 4 -1.88 -22.03 12.48
N ILE A 5 -1.49 -21.84 11.23
CA ILE A 5 -1.01 -22.91 10.34
C ILE A 5 0.19 -23.64 10.95
N GLN A 6 1.11 -22.92 11.61
CA GLN A 6 2.28 -23.51 12.25
C GLN A 6 1.92 -24.55 13.33
N GLN A 7 0.77 -24.42 13.99
CA GLN A 7 0.32 -25.36 15.01
C GLN A 7 -0.01 -26.76 14.47
N TYR A 8 -0.30 -26.87 13.16
CA TYR A 8 -0.62 -28.16 12.50
C TYR A 8 0.62 -28.98 12.13
N ASN A 9 1.82 -28.41 12.27
CA ASN A 9 3.09 -29.08 11.94
C ASN A 9 3.10 -29.73 10.54
N LEU A 10 2.55 -29.03 9.56
CA LEU A 10 2.41 -29.52 8.18
C LEU A 10 3.78 -29.80 7.55
N LYS A 11 3.83 -30.84 6.73
CA LYS A 11 5.01 -31.28 5.99
C LYS A 11 4.90 -30.91 4.53
N GLU A 12 5.99 -31.12 3.76
CA GLU A 12 6.01 -30.86 2.32
C GLU A 12 4.85 -31.54 1.57
N GLU A 13 4.50 -32.76 1.97
CA GLU A 13 3.42 -33.54 1.36
C GLU A 13 2.05 -32.88 1.55
N ASP A 14 1.83 -32.17 2.66
CA ASP A 14 0.58 -31.44 2.93
C ASP A 14 0.42 -30.22 2.00
N PHE A 15 1.52 -29.52 1.74
CA PHE A 15 1.53 -28.36 0.81
C PHE A 15 1.43 -28.81 -0.64
N ARG A 16 2.09 -29.91 -0.99
CA ARG A 16 2.14 -30.42 -2.35
C ARG A 16 0.87 -31.17 -2.75
N GLY A 17 0.37 -32.04 -1.88
CA GLY A 17 -0.68 -32.99 -2.23
C GLY A 17 -0.33 -33.84 -3.46
N GLU A 18 -1.29 -34.58 -3.94
CA GLU A 18 -1.11 -35.36 -5.21
C GLU A 18 -1.12 -34.43 -6.43
N ARG A 19 -1.89 -33.37 -6.37
CA ARG A 19 -2.13 -32.46 -7.49
C ARG A 19 -0.87 -31.75 -7.97
N PHE A 20 -0.01 -31.33 -7.05
CA PHE A 20 1.21 -30.57 -7.35
C PHE A 20 2.49 -31.43 -7.29
N ALA A 21 2.36 -32.73 -7.42
CA ALA A 21 3.50 -33.67 -7.42
C ALA A 21 4.53 -33.36 -8.52
N HIS A 22 4.08 -32.80 -9.65
CA HIS A 22 4.90 -32.44 -10.80
C HIS A 22 5.64 -31.11 -10.67
N ILE A 23 5.27 -30.24 -9.70
CA ILE A 23 5.90 -28.94 -9.55
C ILE A 23 7.30 -29.08 -8.96
N PRO A 24 8.33 -28.44 -9.55
CA PRO A 24 9.69 -28.51 -9.03
C PRO A 24 9.86 -27.71 -7.73
N GLY A 25 10.94 -27.97 -7.02
CA GLY A 25 11.30 -27.21 -5.81
C GLY A 25 10.50 -27.60 -4.58
N GLN A 26 10.59 -26.77 -3.55
CA GLN A 26 9.88 -26.95 -2.27
C GLN A 26 8.62 -26.09 -2.25
N LEU A 27 7.48 -26.67 -1.87
CA LEU A 27 6.20 -25.96 -1.72
C LEU A 27 5.88 -25.66 -0.25
N LYS A 28 6.56 -26.29 0.70
CA LYS A 28 6.42 -25.99 2.13
C LYS A 28 6.74 -24.53 2.40
N GLY A 29 5.82 -23.84 3.05
CA GLY A 29 5.90 -22.40 3.29
C GLY A 29 4.94 -21.57 2.40
N ASN A 30 4.43 -22.17 1.31
CA ASN A 30 3.37 -21.55 0.50
C ASN A 30 2.01 -21.80 1.19
N ASN A 31 1.74 -21.01 2.22
CA ASN A 31 0.53 -21.17 3.03
C ASN A 31 -0.76 -21.00 2.23
N ASP A 32 -0.75 -20.17 1.21
CA ASP A 32 -1.93 -19.84 0.40
C ASP A 32 -2.37 -21.03 -0.45
N LEU A 33 -1.40 -21.87 -0.87
CA LEU A 33 -1.65 -23.11 -1.61
C LEU A 33 -2.49 -24.12 -0.80
N LEU A 34 -2.45 -24.03 0.54
CA LEU A 34 -3.24 -24.91 1.42
C LEU A 34 -4.76 -24.76 1.21
N CYS A 35 -5.22 -23.66 0.62
CA CYS A 35 -6.63 -23.54 0.21
C CYS A 35 -7.04 -24.60 -0.80
N LEU A 36 -6.09 -25.13 -1.59
CA LEU A 36 -6.31 -26.19 -2.57
C LEU A 36 -5.90 -27.58 -2.06
N THR A 37 -4.86 -27.69 -1.24
CA THR A 37 -4.29 -28.98 -0.80
C THR A 37 -4.77 -29.43 0.57
N ARG A 38 -5.03 -28.49 1.48
CA ARG A 38 -5.52 -28.75 2.85
C ARG A 38 -6.62 -27.75 3.26
N PRO A 39 -7.74 -27.72 2.49
CA PRO A 39 -8.88 -26.83 2.81
C PRO A 39 -9.46 -27.11 4.20
N ASP A 40 -9.36 -28.32 4.71
CA ASP A 40 -9.75 -28.73 6.05
C ASP A 40 -9.05 -27.90 7.15
N VAL A 41 -7.74 -27.70 7.00
CA VAL A 41 -6.93 -26.88 7.94
C VAL A 41 -7.37 -25.42 7.91
N ILE A 42 -7.56 -24.86 6.73
CA ILE A 42 -7.95 -23.43 6.58
C ILE A 42 -9.36 -23.22 7.13
N GLN A 43 -10.29 -24.12 6.89
CA GLN A 43 -11.65 -24.05 7.46
C GLN A 43 -11.63 -24.15 8.98
N ASP A 44 -10.84 -25.05 9.55
CA ASP A 44 -10.72 -25.19 11.01
C ASP A 44 -10.18 -23.91 11.64
N ILE A 45 -9.21 -23.25 11.03
CA ILE A 45 -8.66 -21.97 11.50
C ILE A 45 -9.73 -20.88 11.44
N HIS A 46 -10.44 -20.73 10.33
CA HIS A 46 -11.53 -19.75 10.24
C HIS A 46 -12.62 -20.00 11.28
N ARG A 47 -12.99 -21.24 11.52
CA ARG A 47 -13.96 -21.62 12.54
C ARG A 47 -13.51 -21.19 13.93
N LYS A 48 -12.26 -21.45 14.30
CA LYS A 48 -11.70 -21.03 15.60
C LYS A 48 -11.78 -19.52 15.80
N TYR A 49 -11.49 -18.73 14.80
CA TYR A 49 -11.61 -17.26 14.88
C TYR A 49 -13.07 -16.80 15.02
N LEU A 50 -13.99 -17.41 14.29
CA LEU A 50 -15.43 -17.11 14.41
C LEU A 50 -15.99 -17.51 15.77
N GLU A 51 -15.59 -18.67 16.31
CA GLU A 51 -15.92 -19.11 17.67
C GLU A 51 -15.36 -18.19 18.75
N ALA A 52 -14.15 -17.65 18.54
CA ALA A 52 -13.55 -16.64 19.41
C ALA A 52 -14.28 -15.28 19.36
N GLY A 53 -15.22 -15.10 18.45
CA GLY A 53 -16.07 -13.91 18.36
C GLY A 53 -15.65 -12.90 17.30
N ALA A 54 -14.76 -13.25 16.38
CA ALA A 54 -14.39 -12.36 15.27
C ALA A 54 -15.59 -11.95 14.42
N ASP A 55 -15.72 -10.67 14.11
CA ASP A 55 -16.74 -10.12 13.22
C ASP A 55 -16.30 -10.17 11.76
N ILE A 56 -14.99 -10.01 11.52
CA ILE A 56 -14.37 -10.03 10.19
C ILE A 56 -13.28 -11.11 10.19
N ILE A 57 -13.29 -11.98 9.19
CA ILE A 57 -12.22 -12.94 8.94
C ILE A 57 -11.52 -12.60 7.63
N GLU A 58 -10.23 -12.82 7.58
CA GLU A 58 -9.39 -12.55 6.39
C GLU A 58 -9.18 -13.82 5.59
N THR A 59 -9.25 -13.74 4.28
CA THR A 59 -8.95 -14.86 3.40
C THR A 59 -7.48 -15.25 3.49
N ASN A 60 -7.16 -16.54 3.28
CA ASN A 60 -5.79 -17.04 3.24
C ASN A 60 -5.14 -16.77 1.87
N THR A 61 -4.91 -15.51 1.54
CA THR A 61 -4.48 -15.03 0.22
C THR A 61 -3.37 -13.99 0.28
N PHE A 62 -2.69 -13.85 1.41
CA PHE A 62 -1.67 -12.83 1.66
C PHE A 62 -0.62 -12.73 0.55
N SER A 63 -0.20 -13.87 -0.01
CA SER A 63 0.80 -13.93 -1.09
C SER A 63 0.23 -14.48 -2.41
N SER A 64 -1.09 -14.57 -2.56
CA SER A 64 -1.74 -15.18 -3.73
C SER A 64 -1.75 -14.28 -4.96
N THR A 65 -0.57 -13.80 -5.36
CA THR A 65 -0.33 -13.02 -6.58
C THR A 65 0.56 -13.80 -7.54
N THR A 66 0.47 -13.52 -8.84
CA THR A 66 1.35 -14.14 -9.84
C THR A 66 2.83 -13.82 -9.57
N VAL A 67 3.13 -12.61 -9.08
CA VAL A 67 4.50 -12.19 -8.73
C VAL A 67 5.07 -13.06 -7.61
N SER A 68 4.33 -13.27 -6.52
CA SER A 68 4.81 -14.07 -5.38
C SER A 68 4.78 -15.57 -5.68
N MET A 69 3.79 -16.05 -6.43
CA MET A 69 3.64 -17.47 -6.75
C MET A 69 4.63 -17.98 -7.79
N ALA A 70 5.24 -17.08 -8.57
CA ALA A 70 6.32 -17.43 -9.50
C ALA A 70 7.52 -18.06 -8.80
N ASP A 71 7.80 -17.71 -7.55
CA ASP A 71 8.89 -18.34 -6.77
C ASP A 71 8.64 -19.82 -6.46
N TYR A 72 7.38 -20.24 -6.52
CA TYR A 72 6.94 -21.62 -6.30
C TYR A 72 6.53 -22.34 -7.60
N HIS A 73 6.61 -21.67 -8.75
CA HIS A 73 6.16 -22.18 -10.05
C HIS A 73 4.68 -22.61 -10.06
N VAL A 74 3.83 -21.85 -9.38
CA VAL A 74 2.38 -22.10 -9.27
C VAL A 74 1.55 -20.84 -9.61
N GLU A 75 2.12 -19.90 -10.33
CA GLU A 75 1.47 -18.66 -10.74
C GLU A 75 0.21 -18.89 -11.60
N GLU A 76 0.15 -19.97 -12.33
CA GLU A 76 -1.03 -20.32 -13.13
C GLU A 76 -2.28 -20.67 -12.30
N TYR A 77 -2.09 -21.01 -11.01
CA TYR A 77 -3.18 -21.39 -10.10
C TYR A 77 -3.69 -20.21 -9.25
N VAL A 78 -3.15 -19.01 -9.42
CA VAL A 78 -3.46 -17.84 -8.57
C VAL A 78 -4.94 -17.52 -8.54
N ARG A 79 -5.62 -17.52 -9.70
CA ARG A 79 -7.06 -17.29 -9.74
C ARG A 79 -7.84 -18.33 -8.94
N GLU A 80 -7.52 -19.60 -9.13
CA GLU A 80 -8.19 -20.70 -8.42
C GLU A 80 -7.91 -20.66 -6.90
N MET A 81 -6.67 -20.34 -6.51
CA MET A 81 -6.30 -20.19 -5.10
C MET A 81 -7.12 -19.11 -4.42
N ASN A 82 -7.26 -17.94 -5.05
CA ASN A 82 -8.05 -16.83 -4.50
C ASN A 82 -9.55 -17.18 -4.40
N LEU A 83 -10.13 -17.78 -5.44
CA LEU A 83 -11.53 -18.22 -5.41
C LEU A 83 -11.77 -19.28 -4.33
N ALA A 84 -10.88 -20.25 -4.19
CA ALA A 84 -10.97 -21.29 -3.14
C ALA A 84 -10.86 -20.67 -1.74
N ALA A 85 -9.90 -19.78 -1.53
CA ALA A 85 -9.70 -19.10 -0.24
C ALA A 85 -10.93 -18.27 0.17
N VAL A 86 -11.51 -17.51 -0.76
CA VAL A 86 -12.73 -16.73 -0.50
C VAL A 86 -13.89 -17.66 -0.18
N LYS A 87 -14.06 -18.74 -0.95
CA LYS A 87 -15.16 -19.70 -0.69
C LYS A 87 -15.06 -20.31 0.71
N LEU A 88 -13.88 -20.73 1.14
CA LEU A 88 -13.66 -21.32 2.47
C LEU A 88 -14.05 -20.34 3.60
N ALA A 89 -13.72 -19.06 3.45
CA ALA A 89 -14.07 -18.02 4.40
C ALA A 89 -15.57 -17.66 4.33
N ARG A 90 -16.10 -17.49 3.12
CA ARG A 90 -17.49 -17.08 2.89
C ARG A 90 -18.48 -18.12 3.44
N ASP A 91 -18.27 -19.40 3.12
CA ASP A 91 -19.15 -20.48 3.56
C ASP A 91 -19.31 -20.47 5.11
N LEU A 92 -18.23 -20.26 5.83
CA LEU A 92 -18.25 -20.20 7.30
C LEU A 92 -18.84 -18.88 7.83
N ALA A 93 -18.50 -17.75 7.22
CA ALA A 93 -19.08 -16.46 7.61
C ALA A 93 -20.60 -16.46 7.45
N ASP A 94 -21.11 -17.05 6.37
CA ASP A 94 -22.55 -17.21 6.12
C ASP A 94 -23.20 -18.18 7.13
N GLU A 95 -22.56 -19.32 7.44
CA GLU A 95 -23.02 -20.27 8.45
C GLU A 95 -23.20 -19.58 9.81
N TYR A 96 -22.19 -18.85 10.28
CA TYR A 96 -22.22 -18.15 11.58
C TYR A 96 -23.19 -16.97 11.58
N THR A 97 -23.34 -16.26 10.47
CA THR A 97 -24.36 -15.21 10.30
C THR A 97 -25.76 -15.79 10.38
N ALA A 98 -26.00 -16.94 9.74
CA ALA A 98 -27.31 -17.61 9.79
C ALA A 98 -27.66 -18.10 11.19
N GLN A 99 -26.65 -18.54 11.98
CA GLN A 99 -26.85 -18.95 13.37
C GLN A 99 -27.16 -17.77 14.31
N ASN A 100 -26.62 -16.57 14.02
CA ASN A 100 -26.85 -15.35 14.78
C ASN A 100 -26.92 -14.12 13.85
N PRO A 101 -28.09 -13.84 13.26
CA PRO A 101 -28.26 -12.71 12.34
C PRO A 101 -28.01 -11.32 12.95
N ASP A 102 -28.12 -11.19 14.28
CA ASP A 102 -27.82 -9.93 14.99
C ASP A 102 -26.32 -9.65 15.08
N LYS A 103 -25.49 -10.66 14.78
CA LYS A 103 -24.04 -10.55 14.71
C LYS A 103 -23.53 -11.08 13.35
N PRO A 104 -23.71 -10.32 12.25
CA PRO A 104 -23.23 -10.75 10.95
C PRO A 104 -21.70 -10.87 10.91
N ARG A 105 -21.20 -11.80 10.07
CA ARG A 105 -19.78 -12.02 9.85
C ARG A 105 -19.40 -11.60 8.45
N PHE A 106 -18.23 -10.98 8.33
CA PHE A 106 -17.73 -10.43 7.08
C PHE A 106 -16.42 -11.10 6.66
N VAL A 107 -16.14 -11.06 5.36
CA VAL A 107 -14.92 -11.60 4.77
C VAL A 107 -14.13 -10.47 4.12
N ALA A 108 -12.92 -10.22 4.62
CA ALA A 108 -11.96 -9.33 3.99
C ALA A 108 -11.00 -10.12 3.10
N GLY A 109 -10.86 -9.71 1.85
CA GLY A 109 -9.85 -10.25 0.94
C GLY A 109 -8.47 -9.72 1.29
N SER A 110 -7.60 -10.57 1.85
CA SER A 110 -6.25 -10.20 2.25
C SER A 110 -5.34 -10.06 1.03
N VAL A 111 -4.75 -8.87 0.88
CA VAL A 111 -3.79 -8.50 -0.17
C VAL A 111 -2.52 -8.03 0.50
N GLY A 112 -1.53 -8.92 0.60
CA GLY A 112 -0.24 -8.61 1.19
C GLY A 112 0.73 -7.94 0.21
N PRO A 113 1.90 -7.51 0.70
CA PRO A 113 2.97 -7.07 -0.17
C PRO A 113 3.50 -8.24 -0.98
N THR A 114 4.09 -7.96 -2.13
CA THR A 114 4.85 -8.97 -2.86
C THR A 114 6.28 -9.05 -2.33
N ASN A 115 7.02 -10.07 -2.77
CA ASN A 115 8.45 -10.22 -2.51
C ASN A 115 9.32 -9.22 -3.29
N LYS A 116 8.72 -8.35 -4.12
CA LYS A 116 9.40 -7.31 -4.90
C LYS A 116 8.75 -5.96 -4.65
N THR A 117 9.56 -4.91 -4.73
CA THR A 117 9.12 -3.53 -4.50
C THR A 117 9.33 -2.67 -5.74
N CYS A 118 8.42 -1.70 -5.93
CA CYS A 118 8.50 -0.74 -7.04
C CYS A 118 9.30 0.52 -6.70
N SER A 119 9.49 0.82 -5.41
CA SER A 119 10.19 2.05 -4.99
C SER A 119 11.66 1.84 -4.67
N MET A 120 12.11 0.60 -4.45
CA MET A 120 13.47 0.28 -4.04
C MET A 120 14.17 -0.65 -5.02
N SER A 121 15.47 -0.42 -5.21
CA SER A 121 16.31 -1.34 -5.99
C SER A 121 16.74 -2.52 -5.12
N PRO A 122 16.68 -3.76 -5.61
CA PRO A 122 17.31 -4.90 -4.97
C PRO A 122 18.85 -4.94 -5.18
N ASP A 123 19.38 -4.09 -6.07
CA ASP A 123 20.81 -4.01 -6.38
C ASP A 123 21.38 -2.66 -5.90
N VAL A 124 22.19 -2.72 -4.85
CA VAL A 124 22.84 -1.55 -4.25
C VAL A 124 23.74 -0.80 -5.24
N ASN A 125 24.29 -1.50 -6.23
CA ASN A 125 25.17 -0.90 -7.25
C ASN A 125 24.39 -0.28 -8.41
N ASN A 126 23.10 -0.53 -8.49
CA ASN A 126 22.22 0.02 -9.53
C ASN A 126 20.92 0.55 -8.90
N PRO A 127 20.97 1.70 -8.22
CA PRO A 127 19.81 2.25 -7.50
C PRO A 127 18.64 2.65 -8.41
N ALA A 128 18.86 2.83 -9.70
CA ALA A 128 17.78 3.08 -10.68
C ALA A 128 17.01 1.81 -11.07
N TYR A 129 17.56 0.63 -10.84
CA TYR A 129 16.95 -0.64 -11.23
C TYR A 129 15.72 -0.95 -10.36
N ARG A 130 14.71 -1.53 -10.98
CA ARG A 130 13.54 -2.11 -10.30
C ARG A 130 13.32 -3.53 -10.80
N ALA A 131 13.18 -4.48 -9.88
CA ALA A 131 12.92 -5.89 -10.23
C ALA A 131 11.49 -6.11 -10.73
N LEU A 132 10.61 -5.13 -10.55
CA LEU A 132 9.21 -5.16 -10.92
C LEU A 132 8.75 -3.75 -11.27
N SER A 133 8.07 -3.59 -12.41
CA SER A 133 7.44 -2.34 -12.77
C SER A 133 6.10 -2.15 -12.07
N TYR A 134 5.67 -0.89 -11.97
CA TYR A 134 4.33 -0.55 -11.44
C TYR A 134 3.21 -1.28 -12.20
N ASP A 135 3.30 -1.33 -13.54
CA ASP A 135 2.26 -1.95 -14.38
C ASP A 135 2.19 -3.47 -14.17
N GLU A 136 3.33 -4.15 -14.07
CA GLU A 136 3.37 -5.59 -13.79
C GLU A 136 2.78 -5.90 -12.40
N LEU A 137 3.10 -5.08 -11.41
CA LEU A 137 2.55 -5.25 -10.07
C LEU A 137 1.04 -4.98 -10.03
N ALA A 138 0.59 -3.89 -10.65
CA ALA A 138 -0.83 -3.54 -10.72
C ALA A 138 -1.63 -4.66 -11.42
N ALA A 139 -1.13 -5.21 -12.53
CA ALA A 139 -1.77 -6.31 -13.23
C ALA A 139 -1.87 -7.58 -12.36
N SER A 140 -0.82 -7.89 -11.60
CA SER A 140 -0.80 -9.03 -10.68
C SER A 140 -1.82 -8.87 -9.54
N TYR A 141 -1.89 -7.70 -8.93
CA TYR A 141 -2.90 -7.41 -7.92
C TYR A 141 -4.32 -7.37 -8.47
N GLN A 142 -4.52 -6.84 -9.67
CA GLN A 142 -5.84 -6.79 -10.31
C GLN A 142 -6.38 -8.21 -10.51
N GLN A 143 -5.58 -9.13 -11.02
CA GLN A 143 -5.98 -10.54 -11.19
C GLN A 143 -6.40 -11.19 -9.86
N GLN A 144 -5.66 -10.92 -8.79
CA GLN A 144 -6.00 -11.40 -7.45
C GLN A 144 -7.34 -10.84 -6.99
N MET A 145 -7.53 -9.53 -7.10
CA MET A 145 -8.70 -8.82 -6.59
C MET A 145 -9.96 -9.12 -7.41
N GLU A 146 -9.86 -9.31 -8.73
CA GLU A 146 -10.98 -9.78 -9.55
C GLU A 146 -11.53 -11.12 -9.05
N ALA A 147 -10.64 -12.08 -8.78
CA ALA A 147 -11.03 -13.37 -8.21
C ALA A 147 -11.67 -13.23 -6.81
N MET A 148 -11.15 -12.32 -5.97
CA MET A 148 -11.73 -12.06 -4.66
C MET A 148 -13.13 -11.47 -4.74
N LEU A 149 -13.34 -10.48 -5.61
CA LEU A 149 -14.63 -9.82 -5.81
C LEU A 149 -15.68 -10.83 -6.37
N GLU A 150 -15.31 -11.61 -7.36
CA GLU A 150 -16.15 -12.67 -7.91
C GLU A 150 -16.47 -13.76 -6.88
N GLY A 151 -15.55 -14.06 -5.99
CA GLY A 151 -15.73 -14.99 -4.87
C GLY A 151 -16.66 -14.48 -3.78
N GLY A 152 -16.90 -13.17 -3.70
CA GLY A 152 -17.85 -12.56 -2.77
C GLY A 152 -17.22 -12.07 -1.46
N VAL A 153 -16.05 -11.44 -1.51
CA VAL A 153 -15.52 -10.70 -0.34
C VAL A 153 -16.35 -9.46 -0.05
N ASP A 154 -16.43 -9.08 1.22
CA ASP A 154 -17.14 -7.88 1.68
C ASP A 154 -16.24 -6.64 1.69
N ALA A 155 -14.92 -6.82 1.69
CA ALA A 155 -13.92 -5.76 1.64
C ALA A 155 -12.61 -6.27 1.03
N ILE A 156 -11.79 -5.36 0.50
CA ILE A 156 -10.39 -5.63 0.15
C ILE A 156 -9.51 -5.02 1.23
N LEU A 157 -8.66 -5.83 1.86
CA LEU A 157 -7.69 -5.40 2.85
C LEU A 157 -6.28 -5.46 2.26
N ILE A 158 -5.73 -4.29 1.93
CA ILE A 158 -4.33 -4.13 1.54
C ILE A 158 -3.53 -3.97 2.82
N GLU A 159 -2.77 -4.99 3.19
CA GLU A 159 -2.12 -5.07 4.50
C GLU A 159 -0.61 -5.20 4.42
N THR A 160 0.05 -4.97 5.57
CA THR A 160 1.51 -5.06 5.71
C THR A 160 2.22 -4.16 4.71
N ILE A 161 1.67 -2.96 4.53
CA ILE A 161 2.19 -1.96 3.60
C ILE A 161 3.50 -1.41 4.17
N PHE A 162 4.62 -1.78 3.58
CA PHE A 162 5.94 -1.25 3.89
C PHE A 162 6.55 -0.45 2.73
N ASP A 163 5.92 -0.47 1.56
CA ASP A 163 6.26 0.31 0.36
C ASP A 163 4.98 0.99 -0.16
N THR A 164 4.94 2.32 -0.09
CA THR A 164 3.75 3.08 -0.49
C THR A 164 3.50 3.02 -2.00
N LEU A 165 4.54 2.87 -2.82
CA LEU A 165 4.34 2.72 -4.27
C LEU A 165 3.64 1.39 -4.60
N ASN A 166 4.00 0.31 -3.89
CA ASN A 166 3.27 -0.96 -3.98
C ASN A 166 1.81 -0.80 -3.54
N ALA A 167 1.55 -0.07 -2.46
CA ALA A 167 0.19 0.21 -2.00
C ALA A 167 -0.61 1.02 -3.04
N LYS A 168 -0.01 2.01 -3.68
CA LYS A 168 -0.65 2.78 -4.77
C LYS A 168 -0.99 1.89 -5.96
N ALA A 169 -0.09 0.96 -6.34
CA ALA A 169 -0.37 -0.03 -7.37
C ALA A 169 -1.53 -0.97 -6.98
N ALA A 170 -1.61 -1.38 -5.71
CA ALA A 170 -2.71 -2.19 -5.21
C ALA A 170 -4.05 -1.44 -5.19
N ILE A 171 -4.05 -0.16 -4.79
CA ILE A 171 -5.25 0.70 -4.84
C ILE A 171 -5.72 0.87 -6.28
N PHE A 172 -4.81 1.19 -7.19
CA PHE A 172 -5.10 1.29 -8.61
C PHE A 172 -5.72 -0.01 -9.15
N ALA A 173 -5.12 -1.14 -8.80
CA ALA A 173 -5.62 -2.47 -9.18
C ALA A 173 -7.02 -2.76 -8.60
N ALA A 174 -7.28 -2.37 -7.35
CA ALA A 174 -8.60 -2.52 -6.73
C ALA A 174 -9.68 -1.73 -7.49
N GLU A 175 -9.40 -0.47 -7.84
CA GLU A 175 -10.33 0.35 -8.63
C GLU A 175 -10.58 -0.26 -10.02
N GLN A 176 -9.53 -0.78 -10.69
CA GLN A 176 -9.69 -1.46 -11.98
C GLN A 176 -10.48 -2.77 -11.84
N ALA A 177 -10.20 -3.57 -10.82
CA ALA A 177 -10.92 -4.83 -10.58
C ALA A 177 -12.42 -4.57 -10.30
N MET A 178 -12.73 -3.57 -9.49
CA MET A 178 -14.12 -3.15 -9.23
C MET A 178 -14.83 -2.68 -10.51
N LYS A 179 -14.16 -1.90 -11.34
CA LYS A 179 -14.67 -1.46 -12.64
C LYS A 179 -14.92 -2.63 -13.59
N MET A 180 -14.00 -3.60 -13.65
CA MET A 180 -14.10 -4.75 -14.53
C MET A 180 -15.19 -5.74 -14.10
N THR A 181 -15.32 -5.98 -12.82
CA THR A 181 -16.32 -6.92 -12.27
C THR A 181 -17.69 -6.29 -12.06
N GLY A 182 -17.77 -4.96 -11.97
CA GLY A 182 -18.99 -4.25 -11.57
C GLY A 182 -19.36 -4.43 -10.10
N ILE A 183 -18.45 -4.95 -9.28
CA ILE A 183 -18.64 -5.20 -7.83
C ILE A 183 -17.81 -4.19 -7.06
N GLU A 184 -18.48 -3.36 -6.25
CA GLU A 184 -17.83 -2.37 -5.40
C GLU A 184 -17.83 -2.83 -3.94
N VAL A 185 -16.66 -2.76 -3.29
CA VAL A 185 -16.47 -3.07 -1.87
C VAL A 185 -15.56 -2.03 -1.22
N PRO A 186 -15.65 -1.86 0.12
CA PRO A 186 -14.72 -1.00 0.86
C PRO A 186 -13.25 -1.42 0.69
N ILE A 187 -12.35 -0.44 0.64
CA ILE A 187 -10.89 -0.64 0.68
C ILE A 187 -10.39 -0.32 2.08
N MET A 188 -9.72 -1.28 2.70
CA MET A 188 -9.06 -1.14 3.99
C MET A 188 -7.54 -1.16 3.78
N LEU A 189 -6.82 -0.24 4.43
CA LEU A 189 -5.36 -0.16 4.36
C LEU A 189 -4.75 -0.45 5.74
N SER A 190 -3.67 -1.23 5.77
CA SER A 190 -2.92 -1.48 7.00
C SER A 190 -1.42 -1.36 6.75
N VAL A 191 -0.79 -0.40 7.43
CA VAL A 191 0.61 -0.02 7.24
C VAL A 191 1.49 -0.73 8.24
N THR A 192 2.70 -1.06 7.83
CA THR A 192 3.74 -1.59 8.71
C THR A 192 4.85 -0.56 8.85
N VAL A 193 5.02 -0.03 10.05
CA VAL A 193 6.14 0.84 10.39
C VAL A 193 7.39 0.01 10.69
N SER A 194 8.53 0.42 10.19
CA SER A 194 9.76 -0.37 10.23
C SER A 194 10.68 -0.01 11.38
N ASP A 195 10.48 1.16 11.98
CA ASP A 195 11.32 1.66 13.07
C ASP A 195 10.51 2.46 14.10
N ILE A 196 11.18 2.81 15.20
CA ILE A 196 10.60 3.62 16.28
C ILE A 196 10.33 5.08 15.86
N GLY A 197 10.82 5.52 14.72
CA GLY A 197 10.50 6.82 14.12
C GLY A 197 9.19 6.84 13.34
N GLY A 198 8.53 5.67 13.22
CA GLY A 198 7.23 5.56 12.55
C GLY A 198 7.28 5.67 11.03
N ARG A 199 8.43 5.33 10.43
CA ARG A 199 8.57 5.31 8.97
C ARG A 199 8.31 3.91 8.42
N THR A 200 7.77 3.84 7.20
CA THR A 200 7.72 2.61 6.41
C THR A 200 9.13 2.21 5.96
N LEU A 201 9.32 0.98 5.48
CA LEU A 201 10.60 0.53 4.94
C LEU A 201 11.06 1.37 3.75
N SER A 202 10.12 1.86 2.93
CA SER A 202 10.39 2.78 1.83
C SER A 202 10.67 4.24 2.27
N GLY A 203 10.68 4.51 3.58
CA GLY A 203 11.15 5.75 4.20
C GLY A 203 10.06 6.79 4.49
N GLN A 204 8.80 6.57 4.11
CA GLN A 204 7.73 7.54 4.35
C GLN A 204 7.32 7.62 5.83
N THR A 205 7.03 8.84 6.29
CA THR A 205 6.28 9.06 7.52
C THR A 205 4.80 8.66 7.34
N LEU A 206 4.08 8.41 8.43
CA LEU A 206 2.65 8.11 8.37
C LEU A 206 1.83 9.25 7.76
N ASP A 207 2.19 10.50 8.04
CA ASP A 207 1.51 11.66 7.44
C ASP A 207 1.75 11.73 5.93
N ALA A 208 2.96 11.46 5.47
CA ALA A 208 3.26 11.37 4.04
C ALA A 208 2.51 10.22 3.36
N PHE A 209 2.39 9.09 4.05
CA PHE A 209 1.59 7.96 3.58
C PHE A 209 0.11 8.37 3.41
N LEU A 210 -0.49 9.00 4.42
CA LEU A 210 -1.88 9.47 4.34
C LEU A 210 -2.09 10.40 3.14
N ALA A 211 -1.18 11.36 2.91
CA ALA A 211 -1.24 12.22 1.73
C ALA A 211 -1.17 11.43 0.42
N SER A 212 -0.32 10.40 0.36
CA SER A 212 -0.05 9.61 -0.85
C SER A 212 -1.25 8.76 -1.28
N VAL A 213 -2.14 8.37 -0.34
CA VAL A 213 -3.31 7.52 -0.59
C VAL A 213 -4.64 8.25 -0.52
N GLN A 214 -4.63 9.55 -0.23
CA GLN A 214 -5.80 10.40 -0.01
C GLN A 214 -6.79 10.44 -1.19
N HIS A 215 -6.34 10.10 -2.38
CA HIS A 215 -7.14 10.09 -3.62
C HIS A 215 -8.16 8.97 -3.67
N ALA A 216 -7.93 7.89 -2.94
CA ALA A 216 -8.74 6.68 -2.96
C ALA A 216 -9.93 6.77 -2.00
N ASN A 217 -10.99 6.03 -2.29
CA ASN A 217 -12.14 5.87 -1.40
C ASN A 217 -11.82 4.83 -0.31
N ILE A 218 -11.09 5.25 0.71
CA ILE A 218 -10.62 4.41 1.79
C ILE A 218 -11.66 4.33 2.90
N PHE A 219 -12.00 3.13 3.34
CA PHE A 219 -12.86 2.88 4.48
C PHE A 219 -12.11 2.98 5.80
N SER A 220 -10.97 2.30 5.91
CA SER A 220 -10.15 2.33 7.11
C SER A 220 -8.65 2.38 6.78
N VAL A 221 -7.90 2.96 7.69
CA VAL A 221 -6.44 2.93 7.71
C VAL A 221 -5.98 2.46 9.09
N GLY A 222 -4.89 1.73 9.15
CA GLY A 222 -4.39 1.25 10.43
C GLY A 222 -2.97 0.76 10.36
N LEU A 223 -2.58 0.07 11.41
CA LEU A 223 -1.23 -0.48 11.58
C LEU A 223 -1.29 -1.97 11.88
N ASN A 224 -0.39 -2.73 11.31
CA ASN A 224 -0.17 -4.12 11.67
C ASN A 224 1.31 -4.47 11.69
N CYS A 225 1.64 -5.54 12.40
CA CYS A 225 2.97 -6.14 12.47
C CYS A 225 4.06 -5.23 13.07
N SER A 226 5.31 -5.63 12.97
CA SER A 226 6.55 -5.03 13.50
C SER A 226 6.62 -4.93 15.01
N PHE A 227 5.57 -4.44 15.68
CA PHE A 227 5.57 -4.11 17.09
C PHE A 227 4.39 -4.75 17.85
N GLY A 228 4.54 -4.84 19.17
CA GLY A 228 3.45 -5.14 20.08
C GLY A 228 2.56 -3.91 20.30
N ALA A 229 1.45 -4.13 21.04
CA ALA A 229 0.43 -3.11 21.22
C ALA A 229 0.95 -1.81 21.86
N ARG A 230 1.82 -1.91 22.85
CA ARG A 230 2.39 -0.75 23.53
C ARG A 230 3.20 0.14 22.62
N GLN A 231 4.02 -0.46 21.74
CA GLN A 231 4.89 0.29 20.82
C GLN A 231 4.10 0.91 19.65
N LEU A 232 2.98 0.30 19.25
CA LEU A 232 2.13 0.85 18.19
C LEU A 232 1.30 2.06 18.64
N LYS A 233 1.03 2.20 19.94
CA LYS A 233 0.12 3.23 20.47
C LYS A 233 0.42 4.65 19.98
N PRO A 234 1.67 5.17 20.05
CA PRO A 234 1.97 6.54 19.58
C PRO A 234 1.63 6.77 18.10
N PHE A 235 1.82 5.75 17.28
CA PHE A 235 1.51 5.83 15.85
C PHE A 235 0.00 5.74 15.58
N LEU A 236 -0.74 5.00 16.40
CA LEU A 236 -2.20 4.99 16.35
C LEU A 236 -2.79 6.33 16.78
N GLU A 237 -2.24 6.97 17.82
CA GLU A 237 -2.61 8.33 18.23
C GLU A 237 -2.41 9.33 17.09
N GLN A 238 -1.28 9.24 16.37
CA GLN A 238 -1.00 10.06 15.20
C GLN A 238 -2.04 9.84 14.10
N LEU A 239 -2.31 8.58 13.72
CA LEU A 239 -3.31 8.25 12.71
C LEU A 239 -4.71 8.72 13.13
N ALA A 240 -5.13 8.45 14.36
CA ALA A 240 -6.43 8.83 14.90
C ALA A 240 -6.65 10.34 14.86
N SER A 241 -5.60 11.13 15.09
CA SER A 241 -5.69 12.59 15.06
C SER A 241 -5.73 13.20 13.66
N ARG A 242 -5.29 12.48 12.63
CA ARG A 242 -5.09 13.05 11.29
C ARG A 242 -5.87 12.35 10.16
N ALA A 243 -6.21 11.08 10.33
CA ALA A 243 -6.86 10.31 9.27
C ALA A 243 -8.38 10.52 9.26
N PRO A 244 -8.98 10.93 8.12
CA PRO A 244 -10.43 11.06 7.99
C PRO A 244 -11.10 9.71 7.68
N TYR A 245 -10.57 8.62 8.24
CA TYR A 245 -10.99 7.24 8.03
C TYR A 245 -11.15 6.52 9.36
N TYR A 246 -11.86 5.39 9.36
CA TYR A 246 -11.85 4.49 10.50
C TYR A 246 -10.44 3.94 10.74
N ILE A 247 -10.13 3.63 12.01
CA ILE A 247 -8.79 3.20 12.41
C ILE A 247 -8.81 1.73 12.80
N SER A 248 -7.85 0.96 12.25
CA SER A 248 -7.61 -0.44 12.60
C SER A 248 -6.24 -0.67 13.24
N ALA A 249 -6.13 -1.67 14.10
CA ALA A 249 -4.88 -2.06 14.72
C ALA A 249 -4.77 -3.58 14.84
N TYR A 250 -3.68 -4.15 14.31
CA TYR A 250 -3.35 -5.57 14.39
C TYR A 250 -1.92 -5.76 14.93
N PRO A 251 -1.72 -5.61 16.26
CA PRO A 251 -0.40 -5.74 16.88
C PRO A 251 0.10 -7.18 16.88
N ASN A 252 1.42 -7.34 16.95
CA ASN A 252 2.05 -8.63 17.25
C ASN A 252 1.85 -9.00 18.72
N ALA A 253 1.99 -10.29 19.05
CA ALA A 253 2.02 -10.78 20.43
C ALA A 253 3.33 -10.39 21.16
N GLY A 254 3.58 -9.09 21.25
CA GLY A 254 4.85 -8.51 21.73
C GLY A 254 5.91 -8.48 20.64
N LEU A 255 7.18 -8.43 21.06
CA LEU A 255 8.34 -8.55 20.18
C LEU A 255 8.83 -10.01 20.16
N PRO A 256 9.38 -10.49 19.03
CA PRO A 256 9.95 -11.82 18.99
C PRO A 256 11.19 -11.90 19.91
N ASN A 257 11.31 -13.02 20.64
CA ASN A 257 12.48 -13.32 21.44
C ASN A 257 13.67 -13.76 20.55
N SER A 258 14.81 -14.08 21.16
CA SER A 258 16.03 -14.49 20.45
C SER A 258 15.86 -15.77 19.58
N LEU A 259 14.80 -16.53 19.82
CA LEU A 259 14.44 -17.72 19.04
C LEU A 259 13.33 -17.44 18.00
N GLY A 260 12.96 -16.16 17.82
CA GLY A 260 11.89 -15.76 16.91
C GLY A 260 10.47 -16.10 17.40
N LYS A 261 10.30 -16.46 18.67
CA LYS A 261 9.01 -16.80 19.26
C LYS A 261 8.40 -15.59 19.97
N TYR A 262 7.09 -15.56 20.03
CA TYR A 262 6.31 -14.51 20.71
C TYR A 262 5.84 -15.04 22.07
N ASP A 263 6.19 -14.30 23.13
CA ASP A 263 5.98 -14.75 24.52
C ASP A 263 4.87 -13.97 25.26
N GLN A 264 4.33 -12.90 24.65
CA GLN A 264 3.24 -12.14 25.25
C GLN A 264 1.97 -13.00 25.31
N THR A 265 1.30 -13.02 26.44
CA THR A 265 0.07 -13.78 26.61
C THR A 265 -1.17 -13.03 26.08
N PRO A 266 -2.31 -13.73 25.81
CA PRO A 266 -3.57 -13.07 25.46
C PRO A 266 -4.00 -12.01 26.48
N ALA A 267 -3.88 -12.30 27.79
CA ALA A 267 -4.24 -11.37 28.85
C ALA A 267 -3.34 -10.12 28.87
N ASP A 268 -2.04 -10.27 28.63
CA ASP A 268 -1.11 -9.14 28.58
C ASP A 268 -1.45 -8.22 27.39
N MET A 269 -1.70 -8.80 26.22
CA MET A 269 -2.10 -8.03 25.05
C MET A 269 -3.45 -7.33 25.27
N ALA A 270 -4.43 -8.01 25.84
CA ALA A 270 -5.73 -7.45 26.17
C ALA A 270 -5.59 -6.24 27.12
N HIS A 271 -4.67 -6.31 28.09
CA HIS A 271 -4.38 -5.19 28.99
C HIS A 271 -3.83 -3.97 28.22
N GLU A 272 -2.90 -4.18 27.30
CA GLU A 272 -2.33 -3.09 26.50
C GLU A 272 -3.32 -2.51 25.48
N VAL A 273 -4.10 -3.36 24.81
CA VAL A 273 -5.11 -2.94 23.83
C VAL A 273 -6.28 -2.20 24.48
N ARG A 274 -6.56 -2.44 25.76
CA ARG A 274 -7.58 -1.70 26.52
C ARG A 274 -7.37 -0.19 26.42
N GLU A 275 -6.13 0.28 26.45
CA GLU A 275 -5.82 1.72 26.31
C GLU A 275 -6.28 2.27 24.97
N TYR A 276 -6.18 1.52 23.87
CA TYR A 276 -6.67 1.97 22.55
C TYR A 276 -8.17 2.21 22.56
N ILE A 277 -8.90 1.34 23.27
CA ILE A 277 -10.35 1.36 23.32
C ILE A 277 -10.82 2.48 24.26
N GLU A 278 -10.24 2.60 25.46
CA GLU A 278 -10.59 3.62 26.45
C GLU A 278 -10.30 5.04 25.96
N GLU A 279 -9.23 5.23 25.18
CA GLU A 279 -8.87 6.52 24.56
C GLU A 279 -9.61 6.79 23.24
N GLY A 280 -10.40 5.84 22.74
CA GLY A 280 -11.16 6.00 21.49
C GLY A 280 -10.28 6.14 20.25
N LEU A 281 -9.19 5.37 20.17
CA LEU A 281 -8.21 5.45 19.06
C LEU A 281 -8.58 4.59 17.87
N ILE A 282 -9.41 3.55 18.06
CA ILE A 282 -9.65 2.51 17.06
C ILE A 282 -11.13 2.20 16.84
N ASN A 283 -11.43 1.63 15.69
CA ASN A 283 -12.73 1.07 15.31
C ASN A 283 -12.65 -0.45 15.10
N ILE A 284 -11.50 -0.95 14.70
CA ILE A 284 -11.26 -2.35 14.35
C ILE A 284 -10.01 -2.82 15.10
N ILE A 285 -10.13 -3.96 15.78
CA ILE A 285 -9.02 -4.59 16.50
C ILE A 285 -8.84 -6.03 16.07
N GLY A 286 -7.61 -6.44 15.93
CA GLY A 286 -7.23 -7.80 15.63
C GLY A 286 -5.85 -8.12 16.19
N GLY A 287 -5.12 -8.97 15.50
CA GLY A 287 -3.76 -9.33 15.83
C GLY A 287 -2.97 -9.77 14.59
N CYS A 288 -1.65 -9.71 14.67
CA CYS A 288 -0.75 -10.13 13.63
C CYS A 288 0.17 -11.28 14.09
N CYS A 289 1.47 -11.19 13.90
CA CYS A 289 2.41 -12.26 14.22
C CYS A 289 2.33 -12.70 15.70
N GLY A 290 2.34 -14.01 15.91
CA GLY A 290 2.27 -14.62 17.24
C GLY A 290 0.87 -14.70 17.86
N THR A 291 -0.14 -14.04 17.27
CA THR A 291 -1.51 -14.09 17.79
C THR A 291 -2.29 -15.30 17.27
N THR A 292 -3.24 -15.76 18.10
CA THR A 292 -4.14 -16.87 17.81
C THR A 292 -5.58 -16.49 18.13
N ASP A 293 -6.51 -17.41 17.93
CA ASP A 293 -7.90 -17.29 18.34
C ASP A 293 -8.06 -16.94 19.84
N ALA A 294 -7.16 -17.42 20.71
CA ALA A 294 -7.17 -17.08 22.14
C ALA A 294 -6.99 -15.57 22.41
N TYR A 295 -6.24 -14.86 21.59
CA TYR A 295 -6.10 -13.39 21.68
C TYR A 295 -7.38 -12.69 21.27
N ILE A 296 -8.01 -13.16 20.19
CA ILE A 296 -9.27 -12.60 19.71
C ILE A 296 -10.40 -12.83 20.71
N ALA A 297 -10.39 -13.95 21.42
CA ALA A 297 -11.40 -14.27 22.45
C ALA A 297 -11.42 -13.28 23.63
N GLU A 298 -10.33 -12.56 23.88
CA GLU A 298 -10.27 -11.50 24.90
C GLU A 298 -11.01 -10.22 24.51
N TYR A 299 -11.16 -9.95 23.19
CA TYR A 299 -11.62 -8.64 22.70
C TYR A 299 -13.13 -8.38 22.87
N PRO A 300 -14.05 -9.35 22.71
CA PRO A 300 -15.49 -9.07 22.85
C PRO A 300 -15.85 -8.40 24.17
N ALA A 301 -15.26 -8.84 25.28
CA ALA A 301 -15.49 -8.23 26.59
C ALA A 301 -14.88 -6.82 26.72
N LEU A 302 -13.81 -6.52 26.00
CA LEU A 302 -13.16 -5.20 26.01
C LEU A 302 -13.95 -4.15 25.24
N VAL A 303 -14.60 -4.55 24.13
CA VAL A 303 -15.32 -3.63 23.25
C VAL A 303 -16.78 -3.43 23.64
N GLU A 304 -17.29 -4.22 24.58
CA GLU A 304 -18.67 -4.08 25.05
C GLU A 304 -18.89 -2.69 25.68
N GLY A 305 -19.79 -1.91 25.09
CA GLY A 305 -20.10 -0.54 25.53
C GLY A 305 -19.01 0.50 25.24
N ALA A 306 -17.95 0.12 24.52
CA ALA A 306 -16.90 1.04 24.13
C ALA A 306 -17.40 2.08 23.12
N LYS A 307 -16.82 3.28 23.17
CA LYS A 307 -17.07 4.32 22.17
C LYS A 307 -16.08 4.13 21.02
N PRO A 308 -16.55 3.92 19.78
CA PRO A 308 -15.66 3.81 18.64
C PRO A 308 -14.97 5.15 18.36
N HIS A 309 -13.81 5.09 17.71
CA HIS A 309 -13.12 6.25 17.21
C HIS A 309 -14.02 7.03 16.22
N VAL A 310 -13.97 8.35 16.32
CA VAL A 310 -14.61 9.25 15.35
C VAL A 310 -13.52 9.75 14.40
N PRO A 311 -13.61 9.46 13.08
CA PRO A 311 -12.63 9.90 12.12
C PRO A 311 -12.34 11.40 12.20
N ALA A 312 -11.08 11.79 12.02
CA ALA A 312 -10.69 13.19 11.95
C ALA A 312 -11.35 13.89 10.74
N SER A 313 -11.47 15.20 10.81
CA SER A 313 -11.91 15.98 9.64
C SER A 313 -10.91 15.86 8.50
N ALA A 314 -11.40 15.88 7.27
CA ALA A 314 -10.53 16.01 6.10
C ALA A 314 -9.66 17.28 6.24
N PRO A 315 -8.40 17.26 5.79
CA PRO A 315 -7.55 18.45 5.85
C PRO A 315 -8.17 19.60 5.06
N ASP A 316 -8.07 20.80 5.59
CA ASP A 316 -8.57 22.04 4.99
C ASP A 316 -7.57 22.69 4.03
N CYS A 317 -6.40 22.10 3.86
CA CYS A 317 -5.35 22.54 2.96
C CYS A 317 -4.89 21.42 2.03
N MET A 318 -4.18 21.80 0.97
CA MET A 318 -3.58 20.81 0.07
C MET A 318 -2.41 20.10 0.76
N TRP A 319 -2.45 18.78 0.77
CA TRP A 319 -1.34 17.92 1.16
C TRP A 319 -0.60 17.43 -0.07
N LEU A 320 0.72 17.54 -0.03
CA LEU A 320 1.67 16.95 -0.98
C LEU A 320 2.69 16.14 -0.18
N SER A 321 3.34 15.18 -0.80
CA SER A 321 4.37 14.41 -0.08
C SER A 321 5.46 13.87 -0.99
N GLY A 322 6.67 13.86 -0.43
CA GLY A 322 7.72 12.92 -0.75
C GLY A 322 7.77 11.85 0.33
N LEU A 323 8.91 11.68 0.99
CA LEU A 323 9.00 10.89 2.23
C LEU A 323 8.38 11.61 3.43
N GLU A 324 8.25 12.92 3.34
CA GLU A 324 7.66 13.79 4.35
C GLU A 324 6.45 14.54 3.79
N LEU A 325 5.56 14.95 4.67
CA LEU A 325 4.37 15.72 4.32
C LEU A 325 4.72 17.18 4.07
N LEU A 326 4.19 17.77 3.02
CA LEU A 326 4.11 19.21 2.78
C LEU A 326 2.64 19.66 2.85
N GLU A 327 2.28 20.41 3.87
CA GLU A 327 0.99 21.07 3.98
C GLU A 327 1.06 22.46 3.33
N VAL A 328 0.31 22.66 2.24
CA VAL A 328 0.24 23.94 1.56
C VAL A 328 -0.79 24.82 2.26
N LYS A 329 -0.33 25.63 3.19
CA LYS A 329 -1.16 26.45 4.07
C LYS A 329 -0.59 27.88 4.22
N PRO A 330 -1.39 28.87 4.65
CA PRO A 330 -0.95 30.29 4.73
C PRO A 330 0.32 30.50 5.55
N GLU A 331 0.54 29.70 6.60
CA GLU A 331 1.67 29.85 7.51
C GLU A 331 3.03 29.59 6.86
N ILE A 332 3.09 28.79 5.78
CA ILE A 332 4.33 28.58 5.02
C ILE A 332 4.60 29.70 3.98
N ASN A 333 3.67 30.65 3.82
CA ASN A 333 3.69 31.76 2.89
C ASN A 333 3.83 31.32 1.42
N PHE A 334 5.06 31.07 0.98
CA PHE A 334 5.41 30.80 -0.41
C PHE A 334 6.00 29.39 -0.56
N VAL A 335 5.48 28.61 -1.51
CA VAL A 335 6.03 27.29 -1.87
C VAL A 335 7.08 27.48 -2.95
N ASN A 336 8.34 27.37 -2.58
CA ASN A 336 9.46 27.43 -3.53
C ASN A 336 9.56 26.14 -4.32
N VAL A 337 9.52 26.24 -5.65
CA VAL A 337 9.75 25.13 -6.59
C VAL A 337 11.15 25.27 -7.17
N GLY A 338 11.98 24.27 -7.01
CA GLY A 338 13.32 24.21 -7.59
C GLY A 338 13.27 23.69 -9.04
N GLU A 339 13.67 24.49 -9.99
CA GLU A 339 13.58 24.20 -11.45
C GLU A 339 14.94 23.99 -12.14
N ARG A 340 15.96 23.52 -11.41
CA ARG A 340 17.29 23.29 -12.00
C ARG A 340 17.49 21.86 -12.55
N CYS A 341 16.57 20.95 -12.27
CA CYS A 341 16.52 19.62 -12.88
C CYS A 341 15.65 19.61 -14.16
N ASN A 342 15.80 20.64 -14.95
CA ASN A 342 15.05 20.88 -16.18
C ASN A 342 16.00 21.01 -17.36
N VAL A 343 15.95 20.05 -18.31
CA VAL A 343 16.87 20.02 -19.48
C VAL A 343 16.65 21.20 -20.44
N ALA A 344 15.44 21.75 -20.52
CA ALA A 344 15.14 22.92 -21.33
C ALA A 344 15.67 24.20 -20.66
N GLY A 345 15.64 24.30 -19.33
CA GLY A 345 16.03 25.49 -18.57
C GLY A 345 17.48 25.49 -18.07
N SER A 346 18.18 24.37 -18.08
CA SER A 346 19.55 24.24 -17.55
C SER A 346 20.48 23.50 -18.49
N ARG A 347 21.36 24.22 -19.16
CA ARG A 347 22.41 23.63 -20.06
C ARG A 347 23.34 22.67 -19.30
N LYS A 348 23.62 22.94 -18.01
CA LYS A 348 24.46 22.07 -17.18
C LYS A 348 23.73 20.75 -16.95
N PHE A 349 22.46 20.79 -16.57
CA PHE A 349 21.67 19.59 -16.31
C PHE A 349 21.49 18.75 -17.58
N LEU A 350 21.13 19.37 -18.70
CA LEU A 350 21.03 18.71 -20.00
C LEU A 350 22.33 17.97 -20.38
N ARG A 351 23.49 18.62 -20.21
CA ARG A 351 24.79 17.99 -20.51
C ARG A 351 25.01 16.77 -19.61
N LEU A 352 24.72 16.87 -18.30
CA LEU A 352 24.91 15.76 -17.36
C LEU A 352 24.02 14.55 -17.70
N ILE A 353 22.78 14.79 -18.09
CA ILE A 353 21.86 13.73 -18.52
C ILE A 353 22.35 13.08 -19.82
N ASN A 354 22.77 13.87 -20.82
CA ASN A 354 23.33 13.35 -22.07
C ASN A 354 24.60 12.51 -21.85
N GLU A 355 25.46 12.93 -20.93
CA GLU A 355 26.71 12.23 -20.58
C GLU A 355 26.48 11.08 -19.58
N LYS A 356 25.22 10.83 -19.14
CA LYS A 356 24.85 9.83 -18.11
C LYS A 356 25.55 10.02 -16.77
N LYS A 357 25.89 11.27 -16.43
CA LYS A 357 26.51 11.66 -15.15
C LYS A 357 25.44 11.92 -14.11
N TYR A 358 24.71 10.88 -13.75
CA TYR A 358 23.56 10.98 -12.85
C TYR A 358 23.92 11.42 -11.44
N ASP A 359 25.07 11.03 -10.90
CA ASP A 359 25.51 11.46 -9.56
C ASP A 359 25.69 12.98 -9.48
N GLU A 360 26.29 13.58 -10.53
CA GLU A 360 26.40 15.03 -10.62
C GLU A 360 25.05 15.70 -10.84
N ALA A 361 24.14 15.07 -11.60
CA ALA A 361 22.77 15.56 -11.79
C ALA A 361 21.96 15.52 -10.48
N LEU A 362 22.09 14.44 -9.68
CA LEU A 362 21.50 14.33 -8.35
C LEU A 362 22.02 15.41 -7.39
N SER A 363 23.28 15.79 -7.50
CA SER A 363 23.83 16.88 -6.67
C SER A 363 23.11 18.23 -6.92
N ILE A 364 22.59 18.45 -8.14
CA ILE A 364 21.78 19.64 -8.45
C ILE A 364 20.43 19.57 -7.74
N ALA A 365 19.79 18.40 -7.73
CA ALA A 365 18.52 18.20 -7.00
C ALA A 365 18.73 18.39 -5.48
N ARG A 366 19.78 17.80 -4.92
CA ARG A 366 20.12 17.91 -3.50
C ARG A 366 20.36 19.37 -3.09
N GLN A 367 21.14 20.12 -3.88
CA GLN A 367 21.42 21.52 -3.61
C GLN A 367 20.16 22.38 -3.57
N GLN A 368 19.18 22.13 -4.45
CA GLN A 368 17.90 22.85 -4.43
C GLN A 368 17.14 22.63 -3.13
N VAL A 369 17.11 21.38 -2.63
CA VAL A 369 16.44 21.05 -1.37
C VAL A 369 17.17 21.68 -0.18
N GLU A 370 18.51 21.65 -0.17
CA GLU A 370 19.34 22.31 0.85
C GLU A 370 19.14 23.83 0.86
N ASP A 371 18.96 24.44 -0.31
CA ASP A 371 18.70 25.87 -0.47
C ASP A 371 17.24 26.28 -0.17
N GLY A 372 16.40 25.33 0.25
CA GLY A 372 15.04 25.59 0.71
C GLY A 372 13.93 25.38 -0.30
N ALA A 373 14.17 24.64 -1.39
CA ALA A 373 13.08 24.19 -2.25
C ALA A 373 12.16 23.23 -1.49
N LEU A 374 10.86 23.51 -1.56
CA LEU A 374 9.82 22.68 -0.97
C LEU A 374 9.26 21.64 -1.96
N VAL A 375 9.53 21.85 -3.24
CA VAL A 375 9.19 20.97 -4.37
C VAL A 375 10.35 21.00 -5.33
N VAL A 376 10.69 19.87 -5.96
CA VAL A 376 11.69 19.81 -7.04
C VAL A 376 10.98 19.44 -8.34
N ASP A 377 11.09 20.31 -9.33
CA ASP A 377 10.61 20.11 -10.69
C ASP A 377 11.64 19.32 -11.51
N VAL A 378 11.18 18.31 -12.27
CA VAL A 378 12.01 17.49 -13.14
C VAL A 378 11.42 17.48 -14.54
N ASN A 379 12.21 17.93 -15.51
CA ASN A 379 11.85 17.96 -16.93
C ASN A 379 12.96 17.32 -17.78
N MET A 380 12.58 16.38 -18.66
CA MET A 380 13.46 15.67 -19.58
C MET A 380 13.11 15.93 -21.06
N ASP A 381 12.31 16.97 -21.35
CA ASP A 381 11.85 17.30 -22.69
C ASP A 381 12.96 17.93 -23.52
N ASP A 382 13.73 17.09 -24.23
CA ASP A 382 14.70 17.49 -25.23
C ASP A 382 14.55 16.61 -26.47
N GLY A 383 14.74 17.20 -27.67
CA GLY A 383 14.53 16.50 -28.93
C GLY A 383 15.51 15.35 -29.21
N LEU A 384 16.61 15.28 -28.48
CA LEU A 384 17.66 14.25 -28.61
C LEU A 384 17.65 13.21 -27.51
N LEU A 385 16.84 13.42 -26.48
CA LEU A 385 16.68 12.48 -25.35
C LEU A 385 15.48 11.55 -25.55
N ASP A 386 15.62 10.30 -25.11
CA ASP A 386 14.49 9.48 -24.77
C ASP A 386 13.93 9.94 -23.40
N ALA A 387 13.06 10.95 -23.46
CA ALA A 387 12.55 11.63 -22.28
C ALA A 387 11.85 10.68 -21.30
N LYS A 388 11.13 9.68 -21.82
CA LYS A 388 10.43 8.68 -20.99
C LYS A 388 11.42 7.82 -20.19
N THR A 389 12.46 7.31 -20.84
CA THR A 389 13.50 6.51 -20.19
C THR A 389 14.30 7.35 -19.21
N GLU A 390 14.70 8.57 -19.58
CA GLU A 390 15.50 9.44 -18.71
C GLU A 390 14.70 9.90 -17.48
N MET A 391 13.41 10.22 -17.64
CA MET A 391 12.52 10.54 -16.52
C MET A 391 12.45 9.37 -15.54
N THR A 392 12.22 8.16 -16.04
CA THR A 392 12.14 6.96 -15.20
C THR A 392 13.45 6.70 -14.44
N ILE A 393 14.59 6.76 -15.12
CA ILE A 393 15.91 6.53 -14.49
C ILE A 393 16.16 7.59 -13.41
N PHE A 394 15.99 8.86 -13.73
CA PHE A 394 16.31 9.94 -12.81
C PHE A 394 15.39 9.98 -11.60
N LEU A 395 14.08 9.74 -11.76
CA LEU A 395 13.15 9.65 -10.65
C LEU A 395 13.43 8.43 -9.76
N ASN A 396 13.78 7.28 -10.34
CA ASN A 396 14.19 6.12 -9.56
C ASN A 396 15.45 6.38 -8.73
N LEU A 397 16.41 7.15 -9.29
CA LEU A 397 17.60 7.58 -8.56
C LEU A 397 17.26 8.55 -7.42
N ILE A 398 16.39 9.55 -7.68
CA ILE A 398 15.90 10.46 -6.64
C ILE A 398 15.26 9.68 -5.48
N MET A 399 14.46 8.66 -5.77
CA MET A 399 13.81 7.85 -4.74
C MET A 399 14.80 7.06 -3.87
N SER A 400 16.01 6.85 -4.34
CA SER A 400 17.10 6.22 -3.57
C SER A 400 17.89 7.21 -2.71
N GLU A 401 17.60 8.51 -2.81
CA GLU A 401 18.27 9.61 -2.10
C GLU A 401 17.32 10.28 -1.11
N PRO A 402 17.29 9.86 0.17
CA PRO A 402 16.33 10.39 1.16
C PRO A 402 16.38 11.91 1.33
N GLU A 403 17.57 12.51 1.17
CA GLU A 403 17.76 13.96 1.26
C GLU A 403 17.00 14.74 0.18
N ILE A 404 16.81 14.12 -0.99
CA ILE A 404 16.04 14.69 -2.11
C ILE A 404 14.59 14.21 -2.03
N ALA A 405 14.39 12.92 -1.84
CA ALA A 405 13.08 12.28 -1.86
C ALA A 405 12.14 12.76 -0.72
N ARG A 406 12.66 13.42 0.30
CA ARG A 406 11.83 13.96 1.40
C ARG A 406 10.81 14.99 0.95
N VAL A 407 11.08 15.72 -0.13
CA VAL A 407 10.14 16.72 -0.69
C VAL A 407 9.32 16.13 -1.85
N PRO A 408 8.11 16.64 -2.11
CA PRO A 408 7.34 16.25 -3.29
C PRO A 408 8.08 16.58 -4.58
N ILE A 409 7.90 15.75 -5.59
CA ILE A 409 8.46 15.94 -6.93
C ILE A 409 7.36 16.46 -7.86
N MET A 410 7.70 17.42 -8.72
CA MET A 410 6.87 17.88 -9.80
C MET A 410 7.38 17.26 -11.12
N ILE A 411 6.51 16.51 -11.78
CA ILE A 411 6.79 15.87 -13.07
C ILE A 411 6.38 16.88 -14.15
N ASP A 412 7.36 17.44 -14.86
CA ASP A 412 7.15 18.42 -15.89
C ASP A 412 7.45 17.83 -17.29
N SER A 413 6.44 17.75 -18.12
CA SER A 413 6.59 17.35 -19.52
C SER A 413 5.41 17.81 -20.35
N SER A 414 5.70 18.11 -21.62
CA SER A 414 4.70 18.34 -22.66
C SER A 414 4.13 17.05 -23.25
N LYS A 415 4.67 15.88 -22.88
CA LYS A 415 4.31 14.57 -23.40
C LYS A 415 3.64 13.72 -22.33
N TRP A 416 2.42 13.30 -22.61
CA TRP A 416 1.64 12.51 -21.63
C TRP A 416 2.34 11.21 -21.21
N GLU A 417 2.94 10.48 -22.15
CA GLU A 417 3.66 9.23 -21.86
C GLU A 417 4.86 9.41 -20.93
N VAL A 418 5.47 10.61 -20.89
CA VAL A 418 6.55 10.94 -19.96
C VAL A 418 5.99 11.23 -18.56
N ILE A 419 4.88 11.98 -18.51
CA ILE A 419 4.16 12.26 -17.25
C ILE A 419 3.73 10.95 -16.59
N GLU A 420 3.07 10.08 -17.34
CA GLU A 420 2.58 8.80 -16.80
C GLU A 420 3.72 7.90 -16.34
N ALA A 421 4.82 7.83 -17.09
CA ALA A 421 6.01 7.10 -16.68
C ALA A 421 6.58 7.63 -15.36
N GLY A 422 6.61 8.94 -15.18
CA GLY A 422 7.06 9.58 -13.94
C GLY A 422 6.12 9.28 -12.74
N LEU A 423 4.81 9.32 -12.95
CA LEU A 423 3.82 9.00 -11.93
C LEU A 423 4.00 7.57 -11.36
N LYS A 424 4.42 6.63 -12.19
CA LYS A 424 4.69 5.23 -11.82
C LYS A 424 5.98 5.03 -11.02
N CYS A 425 6.80 6.07 -10.86
CA CYS A 425 8.04 6.01 -10.08
C CYS A 425 7.91 6.58 -8.67
N LEU A 426 6.88 7.39 -8.39
CA LEU A 426 6.79 8.21 -7.19
C LEU A 426 5.79 7.68 -6.18
N GLN A 427 6.26 7.32 -4.99
CA GLN A 427 5.42 6.82 -3.92
C GLN A 427 4.59 7.92 -3.23
N GLY A 428 5.09 9.16 -3.20
CA GLY A 428 4.41 10.29 -2.58
C GLY A 428 3.30 10.89 -3.45
N LYS A 429 2.59 11.87 -2.89
CA LYS A 429 1.65 12.70 -3.64
C LYS A 429 2.43 13.78 -4.37
N SER A 430 2.79 13.48 -5.61
CA SER A 430 3.52 14.35 -6.55
C SER A 430 2.60 15.36 -7.23
N ILE A 431 3.21 16.19 -8.08
CA ILE A 431 2.50 17.21 -8.87
C ILE A 431 2.80 16.96 -10.35
N VAL A 432 1.77 17.03 -11.18
CA VAL A 432 1.92 17.02 -12.63
C VAL A 432 1.93 18.46 -13.16
N ASN A 433 2.93 18.82 -13.93
CA ASN A 433 3.05 20.09 -14.62
C ASN A 433 3.09 19.82 -16.14
N SER A 434 2.03 19.97 -16.87
CA SER A 434 0.70 20.48 -16.55
C SER A 434 -0.36 19.87 -17.47
N ILE A 435 -1.61 20.14 -17.16
CA ILE A 435 -2.74 19.85 -18.07
C ILE A 435 -3.46 21.14 -18.44
N SER A 436 -4.14 21.15 -19.58
CA SER A 436 -4.91 22.29 -20.08
C SER A 436 -5.99 21.85 -21.05
N LEU A 437 -6.90 22.75 -21.40
CA LEU A 437 -7.90 22.52 -22.44
C LEU A 437 -7.37 22.69 -23.87
N LYS A 438 -6.07 22.86 -24.05
CA LYS A 438 -5.45 23.06 -25.39
C LYS A 438 -5.76 21.92 -26.38
N GLU A 439 -5.83 20.68 -25.90
CA GLU A 439 -6.15 19.49 -26.69
C GLU A 439 -7.62 19.08 -26.61
N GLY A 440 -8.47 19.97 -26.07
CA GLY A 440 -9.91 19.75 -25.89
C GLY A 440 -10.29 19.22 -24.52
N GLU A 441 -11.59 19.29 -24.22
CA GLU A 441 -12.15 18.92 -22.91
C GLU A 441 -12.02 17.42 -22.62
N GLU A 442 -12.19 16.57 -23.63
CA GLU A 442 -12.15 15.12 -23.46
C GLU A 442 -10.76 14.66 -22.99
N ALA A 443 -9.70 15.11 -23.66
CA ALA A 443 -8.30 14.80 -23.29
C ALA A 443 -7.96 15.36 -21.91
N PHE A 444 -8.40 16.58 -21.60
CA PHE A 444 -8.21 17.20 -20.28
C PHE A 444 -8.83 16.38 -19.17
N LEU A 445 -10.08 15.97 -19.31
CA LEU A 445 -10.80 15.19 -18.31
C LEU A 445 -10.19 13.80 -18.14
N GLU A 446 -9.76 13.17 -19.23
CA GLU A 446 -9.09 11.86 -19.16
C GLU A 446 -7.76 11.94 -18.42
N HIS A 447 -6.90 12.90 -18.78
CA HIS A 447 -5.65 13.14 -18.05
C HIS A 447 -5.88 13.45 -16.58
N ALA A 448 -6.86 14.28 -16.25
CA ALA A 448 -7.21 14.60 -14.87
C ALA A 448 -7.64 13.35 -14.06
N ARG A 449 -8.44 12.46 -14.66
CA ARG A 449 -8.84 11.19 -14.03
C ARG A 449 -7.62 10.29 -13.76
N ILE A 450 -6.75 10.14 -14.75
CA ILE A 450 -5.55 9.30 -14.62
C ILE A 450 -4.60 9.87 -13.57
N ILE A 451 -4.35 11.18 -13.56
CA ILE A 451 -3.54 11.84 -12.52
C ILE A 451 -4.12 11.54 -11.13
N ARG A 452 -5.43 11.65 -10.97
CA ARG A 452 -6.10 11.31 -9.71
C ARG A 452 -5.91 9.85 -9.33
N GLN A 453 -6.03 8.91 -10.27
CA GLN A 453 -5.83 7.47 -10.01
C GLN A 453 -4.40 7.16 -9.52
N TYR A 454 -3.39 7.90 -10.00
CA TYR A 454 -2.02 7.81 -9.49
C TYR A 454 -1.79 8.59 -8.19
N GLY A 455 -2.81 9.28 -7.68
CA GLY A 455 -2.72 10.01 -6.42
C GLY A 455 -1.84 11.25 -6.49
N ALA A 456 -1.84 11.97 -7.62
CA ALA A 456 -1.08 13.20 -7.80
C ALA A 456 -1.98 14.44 -7.84
N ALA A 457 -1.39 15.60 -7.56
CA ALA A 457 -1.96 16.90 -7.85
C ALA A 457 -1.58 17.35 -9.28
N ALA A 458 -2.22 18.37 -9.80
CA ALA A 458 -1.92 18.92 -11.11
C ALA A 458 -1.89 20.45 -11.13
N VAL A 459 -0.98 20.98 -11.90
CA VAL A 459 -1.04 22.37 -12.38
C VAL A 459 -1.98 22.40 -13.58
N VAL A 460 -3.03 23.21 -13.49
CA VAL A 460 -3.95 23.44 -14.61
C VAL A 460 -3.61 24.78 -15.24
N MET A 461 -3.16 24.77 -16.48
CA MET A 461 -2.84 25.99 -17.21
C MET A 461 -4.08 26.57 -17.90
N ALA A 462 -4.23 27.89 -17.83
CA ALA A 462 -5.34 28.61 -18.45
C ALA A 462 -5.16 28.76 -19.97
N PHE A 463 -5.07 27.62 -20.65
CA PHE A 463 -5.07 27.51 -22.12
C PHE A 463 -6.33 26.76 -22.57
N ASP A 464 -6.92 27.21 -23.65
CA ASP A 464 -7.95 26.50 -24.40
C ASP A 464 -7.47 26.22 -25.84
N GLU A 465 -8.36 25.70 -26.69
CA GLU A 465 -8.06 25.39 -28.10
C GLU A 465 -7.71 26.65 -28.93
N LYS A 466 -8.03 27.84 -28.44
CA LYS A 466 -7.74 29.11 -29.10
C LYS A 466 -6.41 29.71 -28.63
N GLY A 467 -5.87 29.25 -27.53
CA GLY A 467 -4.61 29.72 -26.96
C GLY A 467 -4.71 30.11 -25.49
N GLN A 468 -3.78 30.96 -25.07
CA GLN A 468 -3.73 31.45 -23.68
C GLN A 468 -4.91 32.40 -23.40
N ALA A 469 -5.46 32.29 -22.19
CA ALA A 469 -6.48 33.24 -21.72
C ALA A 469 -5.88 34.65 -21.62
N ASP A 470 -6.63 35.67 -22.12
CA ASP A 470 -6.29 37.08 -22.05
C ASP A 470 -6.57 37.68 -20.64
#